data_0cb2adbd7b21790f732b011447e4b7e9
#
_entry.id   0cb2adbd7b21790f732b011447e4b7e9
#
_cell.length_a   1.000
_cell.length_b   1.000
_cell.length_c   1.000
_cell.angle_alpha   90.00
_cell.angle_beta   90.00
_cell.angle_gamma   90.00
#
_symmetry.space_group_name_H-M   'P 1'
#
loop_
_entity.id
_entity.type
_entity.pdbx_description
1 polymer ?
#
loop_
_entity_poly.entity_id
_entity_poly.type
_entity_poly.pdbx_seq_one_letter_code
_entity_poly.pdbx_strand_id
1 'polypeptide(L)'
;MKLLTIIPARSGSKGIKNKNLTKFLGKPLIKYSINFAKKIKNNTIIVSTDSKKIKDLSHKDLGINDYIRPENLSRDDTLLENTLYHVVKWAIKKEILFDYILVLQPTSPLRRLIDIEKILKIFKSKKKSHTLCSVIKMRTNPRECVVRNQEKWSFIVNGKRGNRQKYKDSYYFIDGSYYLLRKDFFLKDKEIISKKNIFYPLSVDYPLDIDDSLDLKVAEVIYKNYNGKH
;
A
#
# COMPACT_ATOMS: atom_id res chain seq x y z
N MET A 1 18.48 -5.61 9.19
CA MET A 1 17.05 -5.69 8.95
C MET A 1 16.87 -6.24 7.55
N LYS A 2 16.42 -7.49 7.43
CA LYS A 2 16.16 -8.14 6.14
C LYS A 2 14.68 -7.98 5.81
N LEU A 3 14.36 -7.49 4.62
CA LEU A 3 13.00 -7.22 4.18
C LEU A 3 12.55 -8.22 3.13
N LEU A 4 11.28 -8.61 3.20
CA LEU A 4 10.52 -9.20 2.12
C LEU A 4 9.51 -8.17 1.64
N THR A 5 9.77 -7.55 0.48
CA THR A 5 8.80 -6.65 -0.14
C THR A 5 7.84 -7.45 -1.01
N ILE A 6 6.55 -7.32 -0.73
CA ILE A 6 5.49 -7.94 -1.50
C ILE A 6 4.74 -6.85 -2.26
N ILE A 7 4.65 -7.00 -3.59
CA ILE A 7 3.89 -6.13 -4.48
C ILE A 7 2.68 -6.92 -4.98
N PRO A 8 1.48 -6.73 -4.38
CA PRO A 8 0.29 -7.45 -4.80
C PRO A 8 -0.27 -6.85 -6.09
N ALA A 9 -0.31 -7.63 -7.17
CA ALA A 9 -0.69 -7.16 -8.50
C ALA A 9 -1.52 -8.22 -9.25
N ARG A 10 -2.81 -8.38 -8.87
CA ARG A 10 -3.72 -9.28 -9.58
C ARG A 10 -4.08 -8.76 -10.96
N SER A 11 -4.50 -9.65 -11.87
CA SER A 11 -4.93 -9.30 -13.22
C SER A 11 -6.28 -8.57 -13.25
N GLY A 12 -7.22 -9.05 -12.44
CA GLY A 12 -8.57 -8.50 -12.35
C GLY A 12 -8.59 -7.18 -11.58
N SER A 13 -9.16 -6.12 -12.18
CA SER A 13 -9.38 -4.83 -11.53
C SER A 13 -10.72 -4.27 -12.01
N LYS A 14 -11.58 -3.83 -11.06
CA LYS A 14 -12.95 -3.36 -11.37
C LYS A 14 -12.96 -1.99 -12.04
N GLY A 15 -12.20 -1.03 -11.53
CA GLY A 15 -12.23 0.36 -12.02
C GLY A 15 -11.47 0.56 -13.34
N ILE A 16 -10.27 0.01 -13.46
CA ILE A 16 -9.46 0.07 -14.69
C ILE A 16 -9.08 -1.35 -15.09
N LYS A 17 -9.48 -1.77 -16.29
CA LYS A 17 -9.10 -3.08 -16.84
C LYS A 17 -7.58 -3.19 -16.92
N ASN A 18 -7.01 -4.27 -16.35
CA ASN A 18 -5.55 -4.48 -16.27
C ASN A 18 -4.80 -3.31 -15.61
N LYS A 19 -5.34 -2.70 -14.56
CA LYS A 19 -4.82 -1.51 -13.89
C LYS A 19 -3.30 -1.51 -13.69
N ASN A 20 -2.74 -2.63 -13.24
CA ASN A 20 -1.31 -2.76 -12.98
C ASN A 20 -0.42 -2.62 -14.24
N LEU A 21 -0.97 -2.90 -15.44
CA LEU A 21 -0.30 -2.74 -16.72
C LEU A 21 -0.68 -1.44 -17.45
N THR A 22 -1.68 -0.69 -16.94
CA THR A 22 -2.08 0.60 -17.52
C THR A 22 -0.90 1.55 -17.46
N LYS A 23 -0.71 2.31 -18.54
CA LYS A 23 0.34 3.32 -18.63
C LYS A 23 0.04 4.48 -17.69
N PHE A 24 0.95 4.73 -16.79
CA PHE A 24 1.02 5.92 -15.95
C PHE A 24 2.30 6.66 -16.34
N LEU A 25 2.18 7.86 -16.88
CA LEU A 25 3.32 8.63 -17.44
C LEU A 25 4.24 7.77 -18.34
N GLY A 26 3.64 7.01 -19.26
CA GLY A 26 4.34 6.21 -20.27
C GLY A 26 4.87 4.84 -19.80
N LYS A 27 4.81 4.52 -18.51
CA LYS A 27 5.28 3.22 -17.95
C LYS A 27 4.13 2.47 -17.29
N PRO A 28 4.10 1.11 -17.32
CA PRO A 28 3.13 0.33 -16.55
C PRO A 28 3.12 0.73 -15.07
N LEU A 29 1.94 0.90 -14.49
CA LEU A 29 1.76 1.39 -13.10
C LEU A 29 2.57 0.58 -12.08
N ILE A 30 2.60 -0.74 -12.21
CA ILE A 30 3.35 -1.63 -11.33
C ILE A 30 4.86 -1.33 -11.30
N LYS A 31 5.44 -0.81 -12.40
CA LYS A 31 6.86 -0.49 -12.47
C LYS A 31 7.30 0.55 -11.46
N TYR A 32 6.41 1.44 -11.05
CA TYR A 32 6.71 2.45 -10.02
C TYR A 32 7.01 1.78 -8.68
N SER A 33 6.19 0.81 -8.28
CA SER A 33 6.43 0.04 -7.04
C SER A 33 7.66 -0.87 -7.14
N ILE A 34 7.89 -1.52 -8.28
CA ILE A 34 9.09 -2.35 -8.51
C ILE A 34 10.35 -1.48 -8.45
N ASN A 35 10.38 -0.37 -9.17
CA ASN A 35 11.55 0.53 -9.22
C ASN A 35 11.83 1.16 -7.85
N PHE A 36 10.78 1.48 -7.08
CA PHE A 36 10.94 1.96 -5.71
C PHE A 36 11.52 0.87 -4.81
N ALA A 37 10.97 -0.34 -4.84
CA ALA A 37 11.44 -1.46 -4.03
C ALA A 37 12.91 -1.83 -4.30
N LYS A 38 13.38 -1.72 -5.54
CA LYS A 38 14.78 -1.96 -5.93
C LYS A 38 15.77 -0.99 -5.28
N LYS A 39 15.34 0.19 -4.87
CA LYS A 39 16.19 1.18 -4.18
C LYS A 39 16.37 0.90 -2.69
N ILE A 40 15.58 -0.03 -2.13
CA ILE A 40 15.65 -0.39 -0.71
C ILE A 40 16.71 -1.46 -0.49
N LYS A 41 17.67 -1.21 0.41
CA LYS A 41 18.76 -2.15 0.72
C LYS A 41 18.26 -3.38 1.51
N ASN A 42 18.94 -4.52 1.36
CA ASN A 42 18.63 -5.79 2.06
C ASN A 42 17.18 -6.22 1.88
N ASN A 43 16.70 -6.17 0.65
CA ASN A 43 15.30 -6.34 0.29
C ASN A 43 15.13 -7.43 -0.79
N THR A 44 14.39 -8.49 -0.47
CA THR A 44 13.93 -9.47 -1.45
C THR A 44 12.55 -9.03 -1.92
N ILE A 45 12.34 -8.95 -3.24
CA ILE A 45 11.12 -8.43 -3.83
C ILE A 45 10.34 -9.57 -4.48
N ILE A 46 9.07 -9.71 -4.14
CA ILE A 46 8.14 -10.66 -4.75
C ILE A 46 6.94 -9.90 -5.30
N VAL A 47 6.69 -10.05 -6.59
CA VAL A 47 5.47 -9.59 -7.24
C VAL A 47 4.46 -10.73 -7.19
N SER A 48 3.39 -10.55 -6.42
CA SER A 48 2.32 -11.54 -6.30
C SER A 48 1.27 -11.29 -7.37
N THR A 49 1.25 -12.13 -8.40
CA THR A 49 0.34 -11.99 -9.56
C THR A 49 -0.11 -13.34 -10.11
N ASP A 50 -1.31 -13.37 -10.68
CA ASP A 50 -1.91 -14.42 -11.48
C ASP A 50 -1.74 -14.14 -12.99
N SER A 51 -1.26 -12.95 -13.36
CA SER A 51 -1.09 -12.52 -14.75
C SER A 51 0.26 -12.93 -15.31
N LYS A 52 0.27 -13.71 -16.40
CA LYS A 52 1.49 -14.03 -17.14
C LYS A 52 2.23 -12.78 -17.59
N LYS A 53 1.52 -11.77 -18.10
CA LYS A 53 2.14 -10.51 -18.57
C LYS A 53 2.83 -9.75 -17.45
N ILE A 54 2.24 -9.68 -16.25
CA ILE A 54 2.85 -9.04 -15.08
C ILE A 54 4.04 -9.87 -14.60
N LYS A 55 3.93 -11.20 -14.61
CA LYS A 55 5.03 -12.10 -14.25
C LYS A 55 6.24 -11.88 -15.16
N ASP A 56 6.04 -11.90 -16.48
CA ASP A 56 7.10 -11.72 -17.47
C ASP A 56 7.78 -10.35 -17.32
N LEU A 57 6.97 -9.29 -17.08
CA LEU A 57 7.48 -7.95 -16.81
C LEU A 57 8.31 -7.90 -15.52
N SER A 58 7.83 -8.49 -14.45
CA SER A 58 8.55 -8.51 -13.16
C SER A 58 9.81 -9.37 -13.22
N HIS A 59 9.78 -10.48 -13.93
CA HIS A 59 10.94 -11.34 -14.17
C HIS A 59 12.06 -10.58 -14.90
N LYS A 60 11.72 -9.83 -15.94
CA LYS A 60 12.67 -8.97 -16.66
C LYS A 60 13.31 -7.90 -15.76
N ASP A 61 12.54 -7.33 -14.83
CA ASP A 61 13.00 -6.26 -13.95
C ASP A 61 13.78 -6.75 -12.70
N LEU A 62 13.45 -7.94 -12.19
CA LEU A 62 13.93 -8.47 -10.91
C LEU A 62 14.80 -9.73 -11.04
N GLY A 63 14.93 -10.27 -12.26
CA GLY A 63 15.55 -11.59 -12.48
C GLY A 63 14.55 -12.71 -12.17
N ILE A 64 14.84 -13.57 -11.18
CA ILE A 64 13.99 -14.71 -10.85
C ILE A 64 12.84 -14.26 -9.93
N ASN A 65 11.59 -14.42 -10.38
CA ASN A 65 10.39 -14.33 -9.57
C ASN A 65 9.50 -15.55 -9.86
N ASP A 66 9.81 -16.66 -9.20
CA ASP A 66 9.13 -17.94 -9.41
C ASP A 66 7.79 -18.04 -8.69
N TYR A 67 7.42 -17.05 -7.89
CA TYR A 67 6.14 -17.02 -7.20
C TYR A 67 5.00 -16.87 -8.20
N ILE A 68 3.98 -17.73 -8.07
CA ILE A 68 2.73 -17.64 -8.82
C ILE A 68 1.59 -17.55 -7.79
N ARG A 69 0.75 -16.53 -7.93
CA ARG A 69 -0.44 -16.40 -7.09
C ARG A 69 -1.47 -17.45 -7.51
N PRO A 70 -1.98 -18.28 -6.59
CA PRO A 70 -3.08 -19.18 -6.87
C PRO A 70 -4.34 -18.43 -7.32
N GLU A 71 -5.13 -19.05 -8.19
CA GLU A 71 -6.34 -18.45 -8.74
C GLU A 71 -7.37 -18.11 -7.66
N ASN A 72 -7.55 -18.99 -6.68
CA ASN A 72 -8.46 -18.76 -5.55
C ASN A 72 -8.07 -17.55 -4.67
N LEU A 73 -6.82 -17.07 -4.77
CA LEU A 73 -6.36 -15.84 -4.11
C LEU A 73 -6.39 -14.60 -5.02
N SER A 74 -6.92 -14.74 -6.24
CA SER A 74 -7.00 -13.66 -7.24
C SER A 74 -8.41 -13.11 -7.43
N ARG A 75 -9.38 -13.62 -6.67
CA ARG A 75 -10.78 -13.20 -6.71
C ARG A 75 -10.96 -11.82 -6.09
N ASP A 76 -12.08 -11.16 -6.44
CA ASP A 76 -12.42 -9.81 -5.94
C ASP A 76 -12.67 -9.74 -4.43
N ASP A 77 -13.19 -10.83 -3.86
CA ASP A 77 -13.51 -10.98 -2.44
C ASP A 77 -12.32 -11.48 -1.60
N THR A 78 -11.18 -11.76 -2.24
CA THR A 78 -9.98 -12.22 -1.53
C THR A 78 -9.38 -11.11 -0.69
N LEU A 79 -9.31 -11.31 0.61
CA LEU A 79 -8.60 -10.42 1.52
C LEU A 79 -7.09 -10.37 1.19
N LEU A 80 -6.52 -9.17 1.27
CA LEU A 80 -5.09 -8.96 1.01
C LEU A 80 -4.23 -9.82 1.94
N GLU A 81 -4.63 -9.99 3.20
CA GLU A 81 -3.96 -10.80 4.23
C GLU A 81 -3.74 -12.24 3.77
N ASN A 82 -4.74 -12.85 3.13
CA ASN A 82 -4.63 -14.23 2.64
C ASN A 82 -3.58 -14.34 1.53
N THR A 83 -3.56 -13.37 0.62
CA THR A 83 -2.55 -13.28 -0.44
C THR A 83 -1.15 -13.13 0.15
N LEU A 84 -0.97 -12.21 1.10
CA LEU A 84 0.32 -11.96 1.75
C LEU A 84 0.79 -13.19 2.53
N TYR A 85 -0.10 -13.84 3.26
CA TYR A 85 0.21 -15.05 4.04
C TYR A 85 0.72 -16.16 3.12
N HIS A 86 0.09 -16.37 1.97
CA HIS A 86 0.54 -17.35 1.00
C HIS A 86 1.94 -17.04 0.45
N VAL A 87 2.22 -15.76 0.12
CA VAL A 87 3.57 -15.33 -0.31
C VAL A 87 4.61 -15.58 0.78
N VAL A 88 4.28 -15.23 2.02
CA VAL A 88 5.18 -15.40 3.18
C VAL A 88 5.50 -16.87 3.42
N LYS A 89 4.50 -17.76 3.37
CA LYS A 89 4.69 -19.22 3.49
C LYS A 89 5.55 -19.77 2.36
N TRP A 90 5.32 -19.30 1.13
CA TRP A 90 6.12 -19.68 -0.03
C TRP A 90 7.58 -19.20 0.13
N ALA A 91 7.81 -17.98 0.57
CA ALA A 91 9.14 -17.44 0.79
C ALA A 91 9.92 -18.23 1.86
N ILE A 92 9.25 -18.63 2.94
CA ILE A 92 9.83 -19.49 3.98
C ILE A 92 10.22 -20.85 3.40
N LYS A 93 9.34 -21.49 2.60
CA LYS A 93 9.62 -22.78 1.93
C LYS A 93 10.80 -22.67 0.97
N LYS A 94 11.05 -21.50 0.40
CA LYS A 94 12.21 -21.18 -0.45
C LYS A 94 13.44 -20.73 0.32
N GLU A 95 13.43 -20.84 1.66
CA GLU A 95 14.53 -20.50 2.55
C GLU A 95 14.98 -19.03 2.42
N ILE A 96 14.08 -18.14 1.95
CA ILE A 96 14.33 -16.71 1.88
C ILE A 96 14.37 -16.13 3.30
N LEU A 97 15.48 -15.50 3.66
CA LEU A 97 15.70 -14.93 4.99
C LEU A 97 15.16 -13.50 5.06
N PHE A 98 14.17 -13.28 5.93
CA PHE A 98 13.63 -11.95 6.23
C PHE A 98 13.06 -11.90 7.65
N ASP A 99 13.06 -10.68 8.22
CA ASP A 99 12.53 -10.38 9.56
C ASP A 99 11.22 -9.59 9.47
N TYR A 100 11.07 -8.82 8.39
CA TYR A 100 9.96 -7.90 8.19
C TYR A 100 9.38 -8.04 6.80
N ILE A 101 8.08 -7.76 6.69
CA ILE A 101 7.32 -7.76 5.43
C ILE A 101 6.95 -6.32 5.13
N LEU A 102 7.34 -5.84 3.95
CA LEU A 102 6.94 -4.55 3.41
C LEU A 102 5.94 -4.77 2.28
N VAL A 103 4.75 -4.18 2.37
CA VAL A 103 3.75 -4.25 1.31
C VAL A 103 3.69 -2.91 0.59
N LEU A 104 3.81 -2.96 -0.73
CA LEU A 104 3.75 -1.79 -1.61
C LEU A 104 2.66 -2.00 -2.66
N GLN A 105 1.52 -1.36 -2.48
CA GLN A 105 0.41 -1.46 -3.44
C GLN A 105 0.73 -0.65 -4.70
N PRO A 106 0.57 -1.20 -5.92
CA PRO A 106 0.84 -0.47 -7.17
C PRO A 106 0.01 0.79 -7.36
N THR A 107 -1.18 0.84 -6.75
CA THR A 107 -2.13 1.96 -6.82
C THR A 107 -1.62 3.25 -6.20
N SER A 108 -0.61 3.16 -5.34
CA SER A 108 0.04 4.32 -4.71
C SER A 108 1.45 4.54 -5.31
N PRO A 109 1.60 5.10 -6.52
CA PRO A 109 2.89 5.20 -7.22
C PRO A 109 3.85 6.24 -6.64
N LEU A 110 3.33 7.23 -5.91
CA LEU A 110 4.13 8.32 -5.35
C LEU A 110 4.73 7.96 -4.00
N ARG A 111 5.98 7.51 -4.00
CA ARG A 111 6.72 7.14 -2.79
C ARG A 111 8.09 7.83 -2.75
N ARG A 112 8.54 8.20 -1.55
CA ARG A 112 9.85 8.83 -1.33
C ARG A 112 10.76 7.90 -0.52
N LEU A 113 12.05 7.88 -0.86
CA LEU A 113 13.04 7.11 -0.10
C LEU A 113 13.17 7.60 1.35
N ILE A 114 13.08 8.90 1.55
CA ILE A 114 13.14 9.49 2.91
C ILE A 114 12.02 8.97 3.83
N ASP A 115 10.84 8.67 3.28
CA ASP A 115 9.74 8.16 4.08
C ASP A 115 10.00 6.72 4.51
N ILE A 116 10.42 5.84 3.57
CA ILE A 116 10.72 4.44 3.93
C ILE A 116 11.90 4.35 4.90
N GLU A 117 12.92 5.19 4.77
CA GLU A 117 14.04 5.24 5.71
C GLU A 117 13.59 5.61 7.13
N LYS A 118 12.75 6.64 7.26
CA LYS A 118 12.14 7.04 8.54
C LYS A 118 11.24 5.93 9.11
N ILE A 119 10.38 5.33 8.28
CA ILE A 119 9.50 4.22 8.65
C ILE A 119 10.31 3.06 9.24
N LEU A 120 11.36 2.63 8.54
CA LEU A 120 12.23 1.54 9.00
C LEU A 120 12.94 1.87 10.31
N LYS A 121 13.42 3.10 10.47
CA LYS A 121 14.07 3.58 11.72
C LYS A 121 13.09 3.58 12.88
N ILE A 122 11.90 4.15 12.71
CA ILE A 122 10.86 4.21 13.73
C ILE A 122 10.41 2.79 14.13
N PHE A 123 10.12 1.94 13.14
CA PHE A 123 9.63 0.60 13.41
C PHE A 123 10.68 -0.27 14.14
N LYS A 124 11.96 -0.10 13.82
CA LYS A 124 13.07 -0.77 14.52
C LYS A 124 13.16 -0.33 15.98
N SER A 125 12.98 0.97 16.28
CA SER A 125 13.05 1.50 17.65
C SER A 125 11.85 1.08 18.51
N LYS A 126 10.67 0.91 17.92
CA LYS A 126 9.42 0.55 18.62
C LYS A 126 9.22 -0.97 18.68
N LYS A 127 10.05 -1.67 19.46
CA LYS A 127 10.07 -3.15 19.54
C LYS A 127 8.71 -3.80 19.86
N LYS A 128 7.84 -3.12 20.62
CA LYS A 128 6.51 -3.62 21.01
C LYS A 128 5.44 -3.45 19.90
N SER A 129 5.73 -2.71 18.85
CA SER A 129 4.78 -2.51 17.73
C SER A 129 4.88 -3.69 16.76
N HIS A 130 3.74 -4.19 16.32
CA HIS A 130 3.63 -5.35 15.44
C HIS A 130 3.54 -4.96 13.97
N THR A 131 2.87 -3.84 13.71
CA THR A 131 2.61 -3.30 12.36
C THR A 131 2.84 -1.80 12.34
N LEU A 132 3.07 -1.28 11.14
CA LEU A 132 3.08 0.15 10.82
C LEU A 132 2.38 0.33 9.49
N CYS A 133 1.50 1.32 9.39
CA CYS A 133 0.96 1.76 8.11
C CYS A 133 1.11 3.27 7.94
N SER A 134 1.23 3.70 6.69
CA SER A 134 1.19 5.12 6.35
C SER A 134 -0.23 5.66 6.41
N VAL A 135 -0.34 6.93 6.77
CA VAL A 135 -1.59 7.67 6.78
C VAL A 135 -1.38 9.05 6.20
N ILE A 136 -2.44 9.61 5.63
CA ILE A 136 -2.47 10.97 5.10
C ILE A 136 -3.55 11.78 5.81
N LYS A 137 -3.24 13.06 6.06
CA LYS A 137 -4.20 13.98 6.66
C LYS A 137 -5.41 14.16 5.74
N MET A 138 -6.60 13.98 6.29
CA MET A 138 -7.84 14.19 5.56
C MET A 138 -8.05 15.67 5.23
N ARG A 139 -8.47 15.95 4.01
CA ARG A 139 -8.85 17.30 3.58
C ARG A 139 -10.25 17.66 4.05
N THR A 140 -11.16 16.67 4.02
CA THR A 140 -12.52 16.82 4.52
C THR A 140 -12.56 16.34 5.96
N ASN A 141 -13.11 17.16 6.86
CA ASN A 141 -13.23 16.77 8.26
C ASN A 141 -14.35 15.73 8.42
N PRO A 142 -14.11 14.57 9.05
CA PRO A 142 -15.12 13.52 9.25
C PRO A 142 -16.37 13.99 10.01
N ARG A 143 -16.28 15.10 10.77
CA ARG A 143 -17.46 15.72 11.40
C ARG A 143 -18.47 16.27 10.39
N GLU A 144 -18.05 16.47 9.13
CA GLU A 144 -18.90 16.90 8.01
C GLU A 144 -19.30 15.74 7.10
N CYS A 145 -18.82 14.53 7.41
CA CYS A 145 -19.18 13.34 6.66
C CYS A 145 -20.45 12.70 7.22
N VAL A 146 -21.29 12.24 6.31
CA VAL A 146 -22.54 11.55 6.65
C VAL A 146 -22.53 10.15 6.03
N VAL A 147 -23.19 9.22 6.69
CA VAL A 147 -23.45 7.88 6.16
C VAL A 147 -24.93 7.75 5.87
N ARG A 148 -25.26 7.17 4.72
CA ARG A 148 -26.62 6.78 4.35
C ARG A 148 -26.80 5.28 4.57
N ASN A 149 -27.74 4.92 5.42
CA ASN A 149 -28.18 3.56 5.61
C ASN A 149 -29.65 3.46 5.20
N GLN A 150 -29.90 2.84 4.04
CA GLN A 150 -31.20 2.89 3.36
C GLN A 150 -31.64 4.34 3.11
N GLU A 151 -32.71 4.81 3.72
CA GLU A 151 -33.21 6.19 3.61
C GLU A 151 -32.78 7.11 4.76
N LYS A 152 -32.09 6.56 5.77
CA LYS A 152 -31.66 7.33 6.94
C LYS A 152 -30.24 7.84 6.78
N TRP A 153 -30.05 9.12 7.11
CA TRP A 153 -28.76 9.79 7.13
C TRP A 153 -28.30 10.01 8.56
N SER A 154 -27.05 9.75 8.84
CA SER A 154 -26.44 10.05 10.13
C SER A 154 -25.01 10.56 9.95
N PHE A 155 -24.51 11.31 10.94
CA PHE A 155 -23.12 11.75 10.93
C PHE A 155 -22.19 10.62 11.35
N ILE A 156 -21.02 10.52 10.69
CA ILE A 156 -19.99 9.53 11.04
C ILE A 156 -19.39 9.83 12.41
N VAL A 157 -19.17 11.13 12.70
CA VAL A 157 -18.61 11.58 13.99
C VAL A 157 -19.65 12.39 14.74
N ASN A 158 -20.01 11.93 15.94
CA ASN A 158 -20.89 12.65 16.83
C ASN A 158 -20.18 13.86 17.47
N GLY A 159 -20.92 14.94 17.75
CA GLY A 159 -20.41 16.12 18.45
C GLY A 159 -20.92 17.45 17.88
N LYS A 160 -20.66 18.54 18.63
CA LYS A 160 -21.04 19.88 18.18
C LYS A 160 -20.26 20.25 16.91
N ARG A 161 -20.99 20.73 15.90
CA ARG A 161 -20.41 21.36 14.72
C ARG A 161 -20.14 22.82 15.00
N GLY A 162 -19.12 23.33 14.38
CA GLY A 162 -18.74 24.71 14.50
C GLY A 162 -17.95 25.18 13.27
N ASN A 163 -17.36 26.33 13.38
CA ASN A 163 -16.48 26.84 12.34
C ASN A 163 -15.32 25.84 12.12
N ARG A 164 -15.09 25.42 10.86
CA ARG A 164 -14.02 24.48 10.45
C ARG A 164 -12.65 24.84 11.01
N GLN A 165 -12.35 26.14 11.10
CA GLN A 165 -11.08 26.66 11.63
C GLN A 165 -10.90 26.42 13.14
N LYS A 166 -11.97 26.11 13.87
CA LYS A 166 -11.96 25.82 15.32
C LYS A 166 -11.82 24.34 15.66
N TYR A 167 -11.83 23.44 14.67
CA TYR A 167 -11.60 22.03 14.93
C TYR A 167 -10.14 21.78 15.30
N LYS A 168 -9.90 21.36 16.54
CA LYS A 168 -8.55 21.05 17.06
C LYS A 168 -8.01 19.71 16.58
N ASP A 169 -8.91 18.77 16.26
CA ASP A 169 -8.53 17.41 15.87
C ASP A 169 -8.08 17.37 14.42
N SER A 170 -6.99 16.65 14.16
CA SER A 170 -6.56 16.28 12.82
C SER A 170 -6.95 14.83 12.54
N TYR A 171 -7.64 14.60 11.45
CA TYR A 171 -8.06 13.28 11.01
C TYR A 171 -7.17 12.78 9.88
N TYR A 172 -6.94 11.48 9.88
CA TYR A 172 -6.09 10.81 8.91
C TYR A 172 -6.82 9.60 8.36
N PHE A 173 -6.49 9.18 7.14
CA PHE A 173 -6.92 7.91 6.57
C PHE A 173 -5.70 7.11 6.10
N ILE A 174 -5.88 5.79 6.00
CA ILE A 174 -4.84 4.87 5.54
C ILE A 174 -4.76 4.97 4.03
N ASP A 175 -3.58 5.34 3.52
CA ASP A 175 -3.39 5.68 2.10
C ASP A 175 -2.89 4.52 1.23
N GLY A 176 -2.57 3.36 1.84
CA GLY A 176 -2.11 2.19 1.11
C GLY A 176 -0.65 2.21 0.62
N SER A 177 0.08 3.32 0.82
CA SER A 177 1.45 3.47 0.30
C SER A 177 2.44 2.51 0.95
N TYR A 178 2.37 2.35 2.28
CA TYR A 178 3.29 1.52 3.06
C TYR A 178 2.58 0.75 4.14
N TYR A 179 2.79 -0.58 4.16
CA TYR A 179 2.51 -1.42 5.32
C TYR A 179 3.79 -2.18 5.66
N LEU A 180 4.21 -2.10 6.93
CA LEU A 180 5.40 -2.79 7.43
C LEU A 180 5.00 -3.67 8.60
N LEU A 181 5.30 -4.96 8.53
CA LEU A 181 4.83 -5.98 9.46
C LEU A 181 6.03 -6.75 10.02
N ARG A 182 5.96 -7.18 11.28
CA ARG A 182 6.87 -8.20 11.80
C ARG A 182 6.44 -9.58 11.32
N LYS A 183 7.41 -10.36 10.84
CA LYS A 183 7.16 -11.70 10.28
C LYS A 183 6.46 -12.62 11.28
N ASP A 184 6.98 -12.72 12.50
CA ASP A 184 6.48 -13.58 13.57
C ASP A 184 5.03 -13.25 13.93
N PHE A 185 4.73 -11.96 14.10
CA PHE A 185 3.37 -11.49 14.34
C PHE A 185 2.44 -11.86 13.16
N PHE A 186 2.83 -11.53 11.94
CA PHE A 186 1.97 -11.77 10.77
C PHE A 186 1.69 -13.27 10.55
N LEU A 187 2.66 -14.12 10.84
CA LEU A 187 2.46 -15.58 10.75
C LEU A 187 1.44 -16.09 11.76
N LYS A 188 1.38 -15.47 12.94
CA LYS A 188 0.45 -15.82 14.03
C LYS A 188 -0.95 -15.28 13.79
N ASP A 189 -1.07 -13.97 13.59
CA ASP A 189 -2.35 -13.26 13.69
C ASP A 189 -2.93 -12.89 12.33
N LYS A 190 -2.14 -12.90 11.26
CA LYS A 190 -2.52 -12.57 9.86
C LYS A 190 -3.14 -11.18 9.70
N GLU A 191 -2.82 -10.25 10.59
CA GLU A 191 -3.33 -8.87 10.53
C GLU A 191 -2.31 -7.95 9.85
N ILE A 192 -2.77 -7.11 8.91
CA ILE A 192 -1.96 -6.03 8.30
C ILE A 192 -1.90 -4.84 9.24
N ILE A 193 -2.97 -4.57 9.98
CA ILE A 193 -3.08 -3.50 10.96
C ILE A 193 -3.50 -4.10 12.29
N SER A 194 -2.58 -4.14 13.23
CA SER A 194 -2.83 -4.69 14.56
C SER A 194 -3.24 -3.61 15.57
N LYS A 195 -3.73 -4.02 16.74
CA LYS A 195 -3.94 -3.10 17.87
C LYS A 195 -2.66 -2.37 18.31
N LYS A 196 -1.47 -2.94 18.03
CA LYS A 196 -0.16 -2.32 18.30
C LYS A 196 0.45 -1.75 17.03
N ASN A 197 -0.36 -1.08 16.21
CA ASN A 197 0.06 -0.43 14.97
C ASN A 197 0.68 0.95 15.25
N ILE A 198 1.65 1.32 14.41
CA ILE A 198 2.16 2.70 14.31
C ILE A 198 1.53 3.33 13.08
N PHE A 199 0.89 4.47 13.24
CA PHE A 199 0.46 5.30 12.13
C PHE A 199 1.55 6.30 11.78
N TYR A 200 2.07 6.24 10.54
CA TYR A 200 3.10 7.14 10.05
C TYR A 200 2.49 8.18 9.10
N PRO A 201 2.40 9.46 9.52
CA PRO A 201 1.85 10.50 8.66
C PRO A 201 2.82 10.84 7.53
N LEU A 202 2.37 10.70 6.29
CA LEU A 202 3.11 11.14 5.11
C LEU A 202 2.98 12.66 4.95
N SER A 203 4.12 13.30 4.63
CA SER A 203 4.16 14.73 4.27
C SER A 203 3.96 14.89 2.76
N VAL A 204 2.78 14.52 2.27
CA VAL A 204 2.35 14.71 0.88
C VAL A 204 1.05 15.50 0.88
N ASP A 205 0.92 16.40 -0.09
CA ASP A 205 -0.22 17.31 -0.15
C ASP A 205 -1.48 16.63 -0.70
N TYR A 206 -1.33 15.49 -1.38
CA TYR A 206 -2.43 14.78 -2.00
C TYR A 206 -2.21 13.27 -1.96
N PRO A 207 -3.19 12.50 -1.49
CA PRO A 207 -3.15 11.04 -1.57
C PRO A 207 -3.30 10.59 -3.01
N LEU A 208 -2.49 9.62 -3.42
CA LEU A 208 -2.65 8.95 -4.71
C LEU A 208 -2.97 7.48 -4.44
N ASP A 209 -4.23 7.16 -4.60
CA ASP A 209 -4.71 5.77 -4.72
C ASP A 209 -5.50 5.69 -6.03
N ILE A 210 -4.91 5.01 -7.01
CA ILE A 210 -5.46 4.97 -8.37
C ILE A 210 -6.45 3.81 -8.45
N ASP A 211 -7.74 4.11 -8.38
CA ASP A 211 -8.80 3.13 -8.49
C ASP A 211 -9.54 3.21 -9.83
N ASP A 212 -9.71 4.39 -10.36
CA ASP A 212 -10.42 4.63 -11.62
C ASP A 212 -9.63 5.51 -12.61
N SER A 213 -10.25 5.81 -13.76
CA SER A 213 -9.62 6.60 -14.82
C SER A 213 -9.44 8.08 -14.47
N LEU A 214 -10.25 8.62 -13.55
CA LEU A 214 -10.11 9.99 -13.06
C LEU A 214 -8.93 10.08 -12.10
N ASP A 215 -8.82 9.12 -11.17
CA ASP A 215 -7.67 9.02 -10.26
C ASP A 215 -6.36 8.95 -11.03
N LEU A 216 -6.33 8.15 -12.13
CA LEU A 216 -5.15 8.03 -12.99
C LEU A 216 -4.73 9.39 -13.56
N LYS A 217 -5.68 10.17 -14.11
CA LYS A 217 -5.41 11.50 -14.67
C LYS A 217 -4.93 12.48 -13.59
N VAL A 218 -5.61 12.51 -12.44
CA VAL A 218 -5.25 13.35 -11.30
C VAL A 218 -3.85 12.98 -10.79
N ALA A 219 -3.58 11.69 -10.66
CA ALA A 219 -2.27 11.19 -10.24
C ALA A 219 -1.15 11.61 -11.20
N GLU A 220 -1.38 11.60 -12.52
CA GLU A 220 -0.38 12.04 -13.51
C GLU A 220 -0.03 13.52 -13.36
N VAL A 221 -1.02 14.38 -13.13
CA VAL A 221 -0.80 15.81 -12.91
C VAL A 221 -0.01 16.04 -11.62
N ILE A 222 -0.41 15.38 -10.54
CA ILE A 222 0.25 15.51 -9.25
C ILE A 222 1.70 15.01 -9.33
N TYR A 223 1.92 13.85 -9.93
CA TYR A 223 3.26 13.25 -10.06
C TYR A 223 4.23 14.13 -10.86
N LYS A 224 3.77 14.73 -11.96
CA LYS A 224 4.58 15.67 -12.76
C LYS A 224 5.00 16.88 -11.94
N ASN A 225 4.07 17.50 -11.20
CA ASN A 225 4.33 18.67 -10.37
C ASN A 225 5.23 18.34 -9.18
N TYR A 226 5.16 17.11 -8.65
CA TYR A 226 5.94 16.66 -7.52
C TYR A 226 7.41 16.42 -7.90
N ASN A 227 7.66 15.75 -9.03
CA ASN A 227 9.01 15.47 -9.51
C ASN A 227 9.72 16.68 -10.15
N GLY A 228 9.00 17.73 -10.48
CA GLY A 228 9.57 18.99 -10.95
C GLY A 228 10.13 19.89 -9.83
N LYS A 229 10.00 19.47 -8.55
CA LYS A 229 10.45 20.22 -7.36
C LYS A 229 11.62 19.55 -6.62
N HIS A 230 12.19 18.47 -7.17
CA HIS A 230 13.32 17.75 -6.55
C HIS A 230 14.36 17.31 -7.58
#